data_2540449b39b46ee831edb045d475632b
#
_entry.id   2540449b39b46ee831edb045d475632b
#
_cell.length_a   1.000
_cell.length_b   1.000
_cell.length_c   1.000
_cell.angle_alpha   90.00
_cell.angle_beta   90.00
_cell.angle_gamma   90.00
#
_symmetry.space_group_name_H-M   'P 1'
#
loop_
_entity.id
_entity.type
_entity.pdbx_description
1 polymer ?
#
loop_
_entity_poly.entity_id
_entity_poly.type
_entity_poly.pdbx_seq_one_letter_code
_entity_poly.pdbx_strand_id
1 'polypeptide(L)'
;MELSNKLKARPSEDVAVVFTDVTVTLGGVLILDGVSAAAPRGGCAAVVGPNGSGKTTLLLALLGQEPYQGKISVAVNQGNRPMRSGYVPQRLQLDRGLPMTVMDFLVMGPQRLPLCMGVRASHRNRARALLAAVQADALERRLIGALSGGELQRVLLALALQQEPDLLVLDEPVAGVDVQGGYLMCELLERLRRERGFTQLMVSHDLATVTHHATHVILLNRRVVEQGPPREVLTPDNLSKVFGLHMGLADAHAMPGEQASCSASCCRKERHD
;
A
#
# COMPACT_ATOMS: atom_id res chain seq x y z
N MET A 1 6.95 11.45 25.85
CA MET A 1 5.78 11.74 26.73
C MET A 1 4.82 12.77 26.10
N GLU A 2 5.27 13.69 25.22
CA GLU A 2 4.41 14.69 24.57
C GLU A 2 3.53 14.14 23.42
N LEU A 3 3.97 13.12 22.70
CA LEU A 3 3.19 12.50 21.60
C LEU A 3 1.92 11.77 22.08
N SER A 4 1.97 11.17 23.28
CA SER A 4 0.83 10.44 23.87
C SER A 4 -0.33 11.38 24.27
N ASN A 5 -0.07 12.65 24.48
CA ASN A 5 -1.08 13.63 24.91
C ASN A 5 -1.80 14.32 23.71
N LYS A 6 -1.16 14.35 22.52
CA LYS A 6 -1.78 14.89 21.30
C LYS A 6 -2.81 13.93 20.65
N LEU A 7 -2.72 12.62 20.96
CA LEU A 7 -3.57 11.58 20.36
C LEU A 7 -4.94 11.40 21.05
N LYS A 8 -5.19 12.05 22.19
CA LYS A 8 -6.47 11.95 22.94
C LYS A 8 -7.56 12.92 22.48
N ALA A 9 -7.24 13.87 21.60
CA ALA A 9 -8.20 14.80 21.02
C ALA A 9 -8.90 14.19 19.79
N ARG A 10 -10.10 14.73 19.41
CA ARG A 10 -10.68 14.48 18.09
C ARG A 10 -9.60 14.75 17.03
N PRO A 11 -9.55 13.96 15.92
CA PRO A 11 -8.57 14.22 14.86
C PRO A 11 -8.64 15.71 14.52
N SER A 12 -7.49 16.40 14.54
CA SER A 12 -7.38 17.76 14.01
C SER A 12 -7.83 17.74 12.54
N GLU A 13 -8.26 18.87 11.99
CA GLU A 13 -8.72 18.95 10.59
C GLU A 13 -7.68 18.40 9.60
N ASP A 14 -6.42 18.33 10.01
CA ASP A 14 -5.28 17.85 9.22
C ASP A 14 -5.02 16.34 9.29
N VAL A 15 -5.79 15.57 10.07
CA VAL A 15 -5.58 14.11 10.25
C VAL A 15 -6.79 13.34 9.71
N ALA A 16 -6.54 12.34 8.86
CA ALA A 16 -7.58 11.49 8.30
C ALA A 16 -7.92 10.29 9.18
N VAL A 17 -6.89 9.64 9.76
CA VAL A 17 -7.05 8.44 10.60
C VAL A 17 -6.17 8.56 11.82
N VAL A 18 -6.70 8.21 12.99
CA VAL A 18 -5.96 8.09 14.25
C VAL A 18 -6.20 6.70 14.84
N PHE A 19 -5.13 6.00 15.10
CA PHE A 19 -5.09 4.77 15.88
C PHE A 19 -4.66 5.11 17.31
N THR A 20 -5.36 4.61 18.32
CA THR A 20 -5.05 4.85 19.74
C THR A 20 -5.09 3.52 20.48
N ASP A 21 -3.94 3.04 20.93
CA ASP A 21 -3.74 1.80 21.69
C ASP A 21 -4.43 0.59 21.01
N VAL A 22 -4.33 0.48 19.70
CA VAL A 22 -4.97 -0.59 18.93
C VAL A 22 -4.25 -1.90 19.17
N THR A 23 -4.97 -2.87 19.72
CA THR A 23 -4.47 -4.22 19.98
C THR A 23 -5.36 -5.23 19.26
N VAL A 24 -4.74 -6.17 18.55
CA VAL A 24 -5.42 -7.24 17.81
C VAL A 24 -4.83 -8.59 18.18
N THR A 25 -5.71 -9.53 18.56
CA THR A 25 -5.35 -10.92 18.85
C THR A 25 -6.16 -11.84 17.94
N LEU A 26 -5.51 -12.66 17.13
CA LEU A 26 -6.12 -13.61 16.22
C LEU A 26 -5.73 -15.04 16.59
N GLY A 27 -6.71 -15.91 16.81
CA GLY A 27 -6.45 -17.30 17.21
C GLY A 27 -5.59 -17.44 18.48
N GLY A 28 -5.69 -16.51 19.43
CA GLY A 28 -4.85 -16.47 20.63
C GLY A 28 -3.45 -15.90 20.44
N VAL A 29 -3.08 -15.51 19.23
CA VAL A 29 -1.77 -14.88 18.92
C VAL A 29 -1.91 -13.37 18.88
N LEU A 30 -1.08 -12.66 19.64
CA LEU A 30 -1.02 -11.20 19.63
C LEU A 30 -0.34 -10.71 18.33
N ILE A 31 -1.11 -10.07 17.47
CA ILE A 31 -0.65 -9.55 16.17
C ILE A 31 -0.25 -8.09 16.28
N LEU A 32 -1.10 -7.24 16.88
CA LEU A 32 -0.84 -5.83 17.14
C LEU A 32 -0.92 -5.58 18.63
N ASP A 33 0.01 -4.79 19.15
CA ASP A 33 0.19 -4.55 20.58
C ASP A 33 0.27 -3.04 20.85
N GLY A 34 -0.85 -2.42 21.21
CA GLY A 34 -0.94 -1.02 21.59
C GLY A 34 -0.52 -0.05 20.50
N VAL A 35 -0.92 -0.29 19.25
CA VAL A 35 -0.56 0.55 18.11
C VAL A 35 -1.20 1.93 18.22
N SER A 36 -0.36 2.97 18.29
CA SER A 36 -0.78 4.38 18.30
C SER A 36 -0.07 5.13 17.18
N ALA A 37 -0.86 5.57 16.18
CA ALA A 37 -0.36 6.21 14.97
C ALA A 37 -1.39 7.18 14.38
N ALA A 38 -0.95 8.05 13.47
CA ALA A 38 -1.82 8.97 12.75
C ALA A 38 -1.46 9.04 11.27
N ALA A 39 -2.47 9.12 10.40
CA ALA A 39 -2.30 9.35 8.97
C ALA A 39 -2.81 10.75 8.61
N PRO A 40 -1.96 11.64 8.06
CA PRO A 40 -2.35 12.98 7.65
C PRO A 40 -3.38 12.97 6.52
N ARG A 41 -4.27 13.98 6.49
CA ARG A 41 -5.28 14.15 5.46
C ARG A 41 -4.65 14.61 4.13
N GLY A 42 -5.20 14.12 3.01
CA GLY A 42 -4.80 14.51 1.66
C GLY A 42 -3.42 14.01 1.23
N GLY A 43 -2.67 13.40 2.15
CA GLY A 43 -1.37 12.80 1.92
C GLY A 43 -1.43 11.32 1.50
N CYS A 44 -0.25 10.75 1.31
CA CYS A 44 -0.02 9.31 1.19
C CYS A 44 0.71 8.84 2.45
N ALA A 45 0.02 8.13 3.34
CA ALA A 45 0.62 7.47 4.48
C ALA A 45 0.95 6.01 4.14
N ALA A 46 2.20 5.60 4.38
CA ALA A 46 2.66 4.24 4.14
C ALA A 46 2.93 3.50 5.45
N VAL A 47 2.32 2.32 5.62
CA VAL A 47 2.64 1.40 6.71
C VAL A 47 3.71 0.44 6.22
N VAL A 48 4.88 0.47 6.86
CA VAL A 48 6.08 -0.28 6.48
C VAL A 48 6.51 -1.19 7.61
N GLY A 49 7.00 -2.37 7.28
CA GLY A 49 7.51 -3.34 8.27
C GLY A 49 7.73 -4.72 7.66
N PRO A 50 8.36 -5.65 8.39
CA PRO A 50 8.60 -7.02 7.91
C PRO A 50 7.30 -7.81 7.72
N ASN A 51 7.42 -8.96 7.06
CA ASN A 51 6.29 -9.88 6.95
C ASN A 51 5.88 -10.36 8.35
N GLY A 52 4.57 -10.41 8.60
CA GLY A 52 4.04 -10.77 9.93
C GLY A 52 4.07 -9.64 10.97
N SER A 53 4.46 -8.41 10.62
CA SER A 53 4.44 -7.26 11.53
C SER A 53 3.05 -6.72 11.86
N GLY A 54 2.00 -7.22 11.19
CA GLY A 54 0.61 -6.80 11.43
C GLY A 54 0.07 -5.71 10.51
N LYS A 55 0.77 -5.37 9.40
CA LYS A 55 0.37 -4.29 8.47
C LYS A 55 -1.04 -4.48 7.90
N THR A 56 -1.29 -5.63 7.25
CA THR A 56 -2.62 -5.99 6.71
C THR A 56 -3.66 -6.03 7.82
N THR A 57 -3.32 -6.59 9.00
CA THR A 57 -4.22 -6.65 10.15
C THR A 57 -4.63 -5.25 10.61
N LEU A 58 -3.71 -4.28 10.61
CA LEU A 58 -4.01 -2.89 10.94
C LEU A 58 -5.00 -2.26 9.94
N LEU A 59 -4.83 -2.53 8.64
CA LEU A 59 -5.78 -2.08 7.61
C LEU A 59 -7.15 -2.75 7.77
N LEU A 60 -7.19 -4.07 8.04
CA LEU A 60 -8.46 -4.79 8.22
C LEU A 60 -9.18 -4.33 9.49
N ALA A 61 -8.47 -4.02 10.58
CA ALA A 61 -9.05 -3.41 11.78
C ALA A 61 -9.64 -2.02 11.48
N LEU A 62 -8.95 -1.18 10.69
CA LEU A 62 -9.45 0.12 10.24
C LEU A 62 -10.74 -0.03 9.43
N LEU A 63 -10.83 -1.04 8.59
CA LEU A 63 -12.01 -1.33 7.75
C LEU A 63 -13.14 -2.04 8.51
N GLY A 64 -12.94 -2.35 9.79
CA GLY A 64 -13.91 -3.06 10.63
C GLY A 64 -14.07 -4.54 10.27
N GLN A 65 -13.10 -5.12 9.55
CA GLN A 65 -13.11 -6.54 9.16
C GLN A 65 -12.45 -7.45 10.20
N GLU A 66 -11.61 -6.88 11.08
CA GLU A 66 -10.98 -7.58 12.19
C GLU A 66 -11.34 -6.92 13.53
N PRO A 67 -11.65 -7.72 14.56
CA PRO A 67 -11.92 -7.20 15.89
C PRO A 67 -10.65 -6.66 16.53
N TYR A 68 -10.76 -5.53 17.23
CA TYR A 68 -9.65 -4.90 17.91
C TYR A 68 -10.07 -4.30 19.26
N GLN A 69 -9.10 -4.10 20.15
CA GLN A 69 -9.21 -3.29 21.36
C GLN A 69 -8.56 -1.93 21.11
N GLY A 70 -8.91 -0.93 21.90
CA GLY A 70 -8.45 0.43 21.70
C GLY A 70 -9.43 1.26 20.89
N LYS A 71 -8.93 2.25 20.13
CA LYS A 71 -9.78 3.17 19.38
C LYS A 71 -9.18 3.49 18.00
N ILE A 72 -9.99 3.38 16.96
CA ILE A 72 -9.69 3.88 15.61
C ILE A 72 -10.68 5.01 15.34
N SER A 73 -10.15 6.20 15.03
CA SER A 73 -10.96 7.37 14.71
C SER A 73 -10.66 7.79 13.28
N VAL A 74 -11.71 7.82 12.46
CA VAL A 74 -11.64 8.31 11.09
C VAL A 74 -12.27 9.71 11.07
N ALA A 75 -11.60 10.65 10.40
CA ALA A 75 -12.09 12.01 10.33
C ALA A 75 -13.45 12.08 9.62
N VAL A 76 -14.17 13.15 9.87
CA VAL A 76 -15.38 13.48 9.14
C VAL A 76 -15.07 14.43 7.99
N ASN A 77 -15.87 14.39 6.93
CA ASN A 77 -15.80 15.35 5.84
C ASN A 77 -16.38 16.70 6.21
N GLN A 78 -16.19 17.69 5.34
CA GLN A 78 -16.77 19.04 5.49
C GLN A 78 -18.30 19.03 5.68
N GLY A 79 -19.00 17.95 5.29
CA GLY A 79 -20.44 17.74 5.54
C GLY A 79 -20.76 16.99 6.83
N ASN A 80 -19.83 16.87 7.79
CA ASN A 80 -19.97 16.13 9.06
C ASN A 80 -20.41 14.66 8.89
N ARG A 81 -20.14 14.05 7.73
CA ARG A 81 -20.38 12.63 7.47
C ARG A 81 -19.07 11.84 7.65
N PRO A 82 -19.12 10.57 8.08
CA PRO A 82 -17.95 9.69 8.08
C PRO A 82 -17.30 9.64 6.71
N MET A 83 -15.96 9.60 6.64
CA MET A 83 -15.22 9.40 5.40
C MET A 83 -15.60 8.05 4.80
N ARG A 84 -15.86 8.03 3.49
CA ARG A 84 -16.05 6.80 2.73
C ARG A 84 -14.70 6.19 2.46
N SER A 85 -14.51 4.92 2.78
CA SER A 85 -13.29 4.18 2.48
C SER A 85 -13.46 3.32 1.24
N GLY A 86 -12.47 3.36 0.33
CA GLY A 86 -12.28 2.37 -0.72
C GLY A 86 -11.12 1.45 -0.35
N TYR A 87 -11.22 0.15 -0.66
CA TYR A 87 -10.18 -0.82 -0.35
C TYR A 87 -9.72 -1.58 -1.58
N VAL A 88 -8.42 -1.69 -1.74
CA VAL A 88 -7.76 -2.52 -2.75
C VAL A 88 -6.94 -3.59 -2.01
N PRO A 89 -7.36 -4.87 -2.04
CA PRO A 89 -6.65 -5.95 -1.37
C PRO A 89 -5.38 -6.34 -2.13
N GLN A 90 -4.41 -6.91 -1.42
CA GLN A 90 -3.19 -7.47 -1.99
C GLN A 90 -3.47 -8.56 -3.02
N ARG A 91 -4.42 -9.44 -2.70
CA ARG A 91 -4.85 -10.54 -3.57
C ARG A 91 -6.35 -10.70 -3.50
N LEU A 92 -6.97 -10.79 -4.65
CA LEU A 92 -8.34 -11.22 -4.76
C LEU A 92 -8.35 -12.67 -5.23
N GLN A 93 -8.85 -13.58 -4.38
CA GLN A 93 -9.04 -14.98 -4.77
C GLN A 93 -10.28 -15.08 -5.66
N LEU A 94 -10.05 -15.00 -6.96
CA LEU A 94 -11.10 -15.22 -7.95
C LEU A 94 -10.93 -16.61 -8.55
N ASP A 95 -12.04 -17.32 -8.67
CA ASP A 95 -12.06 -18.51 -9.50
C ASP A 95 -11.82 -18.10 -10.95
N ARG A 96 -10.70 -18.56 -11.52
CA ARG A 96 -10.32 -18.27 -12.92
C ARG A 96 -11.33 -18.82 -13.94
N GLY A 97 -12.13 -19.79 -13.55
CA GLY A 97 -13.19 -20.37 -14.37
C GLY A 97 -14.48 -19.54 -14.43
N LEU A 98 -14.60 -18.48 -13.64
CA LEU A 98 -15.77 -17.62 -13.63
C LEU A 98 -15.95 -16.90 -14.98
N PRO A 99 -17.05 -17.11 -15.73
CA PRO A 99 -17.32 -16.46 -16.99
C PRO A 99 -17.82 -15.01 -16.80
N MET A 100 -17.06 -14.20 -16.06
CA MET A 100 -17.39 -12.83 -15.70
C MET A 100 -16.44 -11.87 -16.38
N THR A 101 -16.99 -10.88 -17.10
CA THR A 101 -16.18 -9.81 -17.69
C THR A 101 -15.82 -8.74 -16.65
N VAL A 102 -14.81 -7.91 -16.97
CA VAL A 102 -14.45 -6.74 -16.15
C VAL A 102 -15.65 -5.80 -16.00
N MET A 103 -16.44 -5.60 -17.07
CA MET A 103 -17.65 -4.78 -17.00
C MET A 103 -18.68 -5.37 -16.01
N ASP A 104 -18.94 -6.69 -16.08
CA ASP A 104 -19.88 -7.35 -15.18
C ASP A 104 -19.45 -7.20 -13.72
N PHE A 105 -18.16 -7.38 -13.46
CA PHE A 105 -17.57 -7.24 -12.13
C PHE A 105 -17.75 -5.82 -11.56
N LEU A 106 -17.50 -4.78 -12.36
CA LEU A 106 -17.64 -3.40 -11.91
C LEU A 106 -19.10 -2.99 -11.70
N VAL A 107 -20.05 -3.50 -12.48
CA VAL A 107 -21.46 -3.09 -12.37
C VAL A 107 -22.24 -3.91 -11.35
N MET A 108 -21.74 -5.06 -10.93
CA MET A 108 -22.43 -5.96 -10.00
C MET A 108 -22.70 -5.30 -8.63
N GLY A 109 -21.80 -4.44 -8.15
CA GLY A 109 -21.97 -3.74 -6.87
C GLY A 109 -23.09 -2.69 -6.88
N PRO A 110 -23.11 -1.73 -7.82
CA PRO A 110 -24.08 -0.65 -7.86
C PRO A 110 -25.42 -1.06 -8.48
N GLN A 111 -25.48 -2.11 -9.30
CA GLN A 111 -26.71 -2.56 -9.94
C GLN A 111 -27.48 -3.53 -9.03
N ARG A 112 -28.74 -3.21 -8.77
CA ARG A 112 -29.66 -4.08 -7.99
C ARG A 112 -30.38 -5.13 -8.83
N LEU A 113 -30.44 -4.94 -10.15
CA LEU A 113 -31.07 -5.89 -11.08
C LEU A 113 -30.06 -6.98 -11.46
N PRO A 114 -30.50 -8.22 -11.65
CA PRO A 114 -29.66 -9.31 -12.15
C PRO A 114 -29.00 -8.93 -13.49
N LEU A 115 -27.75 -9.30 -13.69
CA LEU A 115 -26.99 -8.97 -14.91
C LEU A 115 -27.62 -9.59 -16.18
N CYS A 116 -28.32 -10.72 -16.06
CA CYS A 116 -29.04 -11.36 -17.16
C CYS A 116 -30.18 -10.47 -17.74
N MET A 117 -30.65 -9.49 -16.98
CA MET A 117 -31.64 -8.49 -17.44
C MET A 117 -30.97 -7.28 -18.11
N GLY A 118 -29.64 -7.32 -18.31
CA GLY A 118 -28.85 -6.28 -18.92
C GLY A 118 -28.27 -5.27 -17.92
N VAL A 119 -27.34 -4.45 -18.39
CA VAL A 119 -26.67 -3.41 -17.61
C VAL A 119 -27.23 -2.04 -17.97
N ARG A 120 -27.65 -1.27 -16.96
CA ARG A 120 -28.14 0.10 -17.16
C ARG A 120 -27.01 0.97 -17.75
N ALA A 121 -27.36 1.79 -18.74
CA ALA A 121 -26.42 2.66 -19.44
C ALA A 121 -25.64 3.58 -18.49
N SER A 122 -26.27 4.08 -17.42
CA SER A 122 -25.61 4.92 -16.41
C SER A 122 -24.49 4.18 -15.67
N HIS A 123 -24.71 2.94 -15.25
CA HIS A 123 -23.69 2.13 -14.57
C HIS A 123 -22.56 1.76 -15.53
N ARG A 124 -22.88 1.40 -16.77
CA ARG A 124 -21.90 1.11 -17.82
C ARG A 124 -21.01 2.32 -18.11
N ASN A 125 -21.60 3.51 -18.30
CA ASN A 125 -20.84 4.73 -18.57
C ASN A 125 -19.93 5.11 -17.38
N ARG A 126 -20.42 4.95 -16.14
CA ARG A 126 -19.61 5.18 -14.95
C ARG A 126 -18.45 4.19 -14.87
N ALA A 127 -18.67 2.90 -15.11
CA ALA A 127 -17.63 1.88 -15.13
C ALA A 127 -16.57 2.17 -16.21
N ARG A 128 -16.97 2.58 -17.42
CA ARG A 128 -16.04 3.00 -18.47
C ARG A 128 -15.20 4.21 -18.08
N ALA A 129 -15.81 5.22 -17.50
CA ALA A 129 -15.07 6.39 -17.01
C ALA A 129 -14.04 6.03 -15.94
N LEU A 130 -14.37 5.08 -15.04
CA LEU A 130 -13.44 4.57 -14.04
C LEU A 130 -12.31 3.76 -14.66
N LEU A 131 -12.62 2.87 -15.63
CA LEU A 131 -11.61 2.10 -16.36
C LEU A 131 -10.65 3.03 -17.11
N ALA A 132 -11.16 4.05 -17.78
CA ALA A 132 -10.32 5.05 -18.45
C ALA A 132 -9.43 5.81 -17.45
N ALA A 133 -9.96 6.20 -16.28
CA ALA A 133 -9.20 6.90 -15.24
C ALA A 133 -8.00 6.05 -14.73
N VAL A 134 -8.15 4.72 -14.67
CA VAL A 134 -7.09 3.80 -14.26
C VAL A 134 -6.31 3.19 -15.43
N GLN A 135 -6.50 3.70 -16.66
CA GLN A 135 -5.84 3.22 -17.90
C GLN A 135 -6.09 1.73 -18.15
N ALA A 136 -7.33 1.29 -17.99
CA ALA A 136 -7.77 -0.10 -18.14
C ALA A 136 -9.00 -0.23 -19.08
N ASP A 137 -9.28 0.76 -19.90
CA ASP A 137 -10.42 0.82 -20.83
C ASP A 137 -10.45 -0.35 -21.82
N ALA A 138 -9.29 -0.79 -22.31
CA ALA A 138 -9.15 -1.94 -23.19
C ALA A 138 -9.58 -3.28 -22.54
N LEU A 139 -9.71 -3.32 -21.22
CA LEU A 139 -10.04 -4.53 -20.47
C LEU A 139 -11.55 -4.75 -20.30
N GLU A 140 -12.41 -3.82 -20.69
CA GLU A 140 -13.86 -3.83 -20.43
C GLU A 140 -14.53 -5.19 -20.70
N ARG A 141 -14.15 -5.84 -21.81
CA ARG A 141 -14.76 -7.09 -22.30
C ARG A 141 -13.94 -8.34 -21.93
N ARG A 142 -12.77 -8.18 -21.32
CA ARG A 142 -11.94 -9.34 -20.94
C ARG A 142 -12.53 -10.05 -19.75
N LEU A 143 -12.34 -11.35 -19.68
CA LEU A 143 -12.69 -12.14 -18.50
C LEU A 143 -11.75 -11.78 -17.36
N ILE A 144 -12.31 -11.61 -16.16
CA ILE A 144 -11.53 -11.19 -14.98
C ILE A 144 -10.46 -12.23 -14.60
N GLY A 145 -10.74 -13.52 -14.80
CA GLY A 145 -9.79 -14.61 -14.56
C GLY A 145 -8.63 -14.69 -15.57
N ALA A 146 -8.72 -13.96 -16.71
CA ALA A 146 -7.70 -13.91 -17.75
C ALA A 146 -6.79 -12.68 -17.65
N LEU A 147 -6.96 -11.85 -16.62
CA LEU A 147 -6.15 -10.66 -16.39
C LEU A 147 -4.78 -11.01 -15.80
N SER A 148 -3.75 -10.26 -16.20
CA SER A 148 -2.48 -10.24 -15.49
C SER A 148 -2.63 -9.59 -14.10
N GLY A 149 -1.64 -9.78 -13.21
CA GLY A 149 -1.68 -9.19 -11.87
C GLY A 149 -1.85 -7.66 -11.90
N GLY A 150 -1.09 -6.95 -12.74
CA GLY A 150 -1.19 -5.50 -12.87
C GLY A 150 -2.50 -5.02 -13.50
N GLU A 151 -3.04 -5.75 -14.48
CA GLU A 151 -4.37 -5.47 -15.04
C GLU A 151 -5.46 -5.63 -13.99
N LEU A 152 -5.42 -6.70 -13.20
CA LEU A 152 -6.37 -6.95 -12.11
C LEU A 152 -6.27 -5.84 -11.05
N GLN A 153 -5.06 -5.43 -10.66
CA GLN A 153 -4.88 -4.33 -9.69
C GLN A 153 -5.51 -3.02 -10.18
N ARG A 154 -5.38 -2.68 -11.46
CA ARG A 154 -6.06 -1.51 -12.05
C ARG A 154 -7.59 -1.64 -11.99
N VAL A 155 -8.12 -2.82 -12.29
CA VAL A 155 -9.57 -3.09 -12.19
C VAL A 155 -10.06 -2.98 -10.74
N LEU A 156 -9.31 -3.52 -9.77
CA LEU A 156 -9.62 -3.39 -8.34
C LEU A 156 -9.56 -1.93 -7.87
N LEU A 157 -8.60 -1.16 -8.38
CA LEU A 157 -8.53 0.27 -8.12
C LEU A 157 -9.76 1.00 -8.69
N ALA A 158 -10.20 0.67 -9.93
CA ALA A 158 -11.43 1.22 -10.48
C ALA A 158 -12.65 0.89 -9.61
N LEU A 159 -12.75 -0.34 -9.09
CA LEU A 159 -13.81 -0.76 -8.17
C LEU A 159 -13.78 0.05 -6.86
N ALA A 160 -12.60 0.22 -6.25
CA ALA A 160 -12.46 1.00 -5.03
C ALA A 160 -12.84 2.49 -5.23
N LEU A 161 -12.47 3.07 -6.38
CA LEU A 161 -12.79 4.45 -6.75
C LEU A 161 -14.28 4.66 -7.06
N GLN A 162 -15.04 3.60 -7.31
CA GLN A 162 -16.48 3.66 -7.59
C GLN A 162 -17.28 4.22 -6.40
N GLN A 163 -16.79 4.02 -5.19
CA GLN A 163 -17.39 4.55 -3.96
C GLN A 163 -17.10 6.05 -3.75
N GLU A 164 -16.32 6.70 -4.65
CA GLU A 164 -15.81 8.07 -4.45
C GLU A 164 -15.21 8.23 -3.06
N PRO A 165 -14.16 7.44 -2.74
CA PRO A 165 -13.63 7.38 -1.39
C PRO A 165 -12.97 8.69 -0.98
N ASP A 166 -13.12 9.03 0.30
CA ASP A 166 -12.38 10.09 0.97
C ASP A 166 -11.04 9.53 1.51
N LEU A 167 -11.01 8.21 1.79
CA LEU A 167 -9.85 7.44 2.22
C LEU A 167 -9.69 6.20 1.33
N LEU A 168 -8.60 6.12 0.58
CA LEU A 168 -8.24 4.96 -0.22
C LEU A 168 -7.22 4.12 0.54
N VAL A 169 -7.60 2.89 0.88
CA VAL A 169 -6.78 1.91 1.60
C VAL A 169 -6.25 0.89 0.60
N LEU A 170 -4.94 0.69 0.57
CA LEU A 170 -4.25 -0.15 -0.41
C LEU A 170 -3.34 -1.15 0.33
N ASP A 171 -3.58 -2.43 0.13
CA ASP A 171 -2.73 -3.48 0.69
C ASP A 171 -1.78 -4.01 -0.40
N GLU A 172 -0.52 -3.58 -0.35
CA GLU A 172 0.54 -3.93 -1.30
C GLU A 172 0.13 -3.78 -2.79
N PRO A 173 -0.26 -2.58 -3.24
CA PRO A 173 -0.88 -2.36 -4.55
C PRO A 173 0.02 -2.69 -5.76
N VAL A 174 1.33 -2.88 -5.54
CA VAL A 174 2.32 -3.23 -6.56
C VAL A 174 2.83 -4.67 -6.43
N ALA A 175 2.29 -5.47 -5.50
CA ALA A 175 2.73 -6.85 -5.31
C ALA A 175 2.43 -7.70 -6.55
N GLY A 176 3.46 -8.42 -7.03
CA GLY A 176 3.31 -9.28 -8.22
C GLY A 176 3.27 -8.54 -9.55
N VAL A 177 3.60 -7.26 -9.56
CA VAL A 177 3.81 -6.44 -10.77
C VAL A 177 5.33 -6.28 -10.96
N ASP A 178 5.79 -6.24 -12.20
CA ASP A 178 7.18 -5.95 -12.51
C ASP A 178 7.57 -4.51 -12.08
N VAL A 179 8.86 -4.22 -11.98
CA VAL A 179 9.38 -2.94 -11.46
C VAL A 179 8.79 -1.74 -12.21
N GLN A 180 8.72 -1.83 -13.55
CA GLN A 180 8.19 -0.75 -14.39
C GLN A 180 6.69 -0.55 -14.17
N GLY A 181 5.92 -1.63 -14.13
CA GLY A 181 4.48 -1.59 -13.86
C GLY A 181 4.17 -1.09 -12.45
N GLY A 182 5.00 -1.43 -11.47
CA GLY A 182 4.90 -0.92 -10.11
C GLY A 182 5.07 0.60 -10.03
N TYR A 183 6.09 1.13 -10.72
CA TYR A 183 6.30 2.57 -10.83
C TYR A 183 5.11 3.29 -11.47
N LEU A 184 4.65 2.79 -12.62
CA LEU A 184 3.47 3.34 -13.32
C LEU A 184 2.19 3.30 -12.47
N MET A 185 2.03 2.27 -11.63
CA MET A 185 0.91 2.19 -10.69
C MET A 185 1.00 3.29 -9.61
N CYS A 186 2.18 3.54 -9.07
CA CYS A 186 2.39 4.59 -8.08
C CYS A 186 2.16 5.99 -8.65
N GLU A 187 2.64 6.27 -9.87
CA GLU A 187 2.34 7.53 -10.57
C GLU A 187 0.83 7.71 -10.83
N LEU A 188 0.16 6.62 -11.24
CA LEU A 188 -1.29 6.62 -11.42
C LEU A 188 -2.02 6.95 -10.12
N LEU A 189 -1.65 6.32 -9.01
CA LEU A 189 -2.22 6.57 -7.69
C LEU A 189 -2.00 8.01 -7.23
N GLU A 190 -0.80 8.56 -7.43
CA GLU A 190 -0.48 9.95 -7.08
C GLU A 190 -1.29 10.94 -7.90
N ARG A 191 -1.41 10.74 -9.22
CA ARG A 191 -2.25 11.54 -10.09
C ARG A 191 -3.71 11.52 -9.62
N LEU A 192 -4.28 10.34 -9.42
CA LEU A 192 -5.66 10.18 -8.97
C LEU A 192 -5.90 10.82 -7.60
N ARG A 193 -4.94 10.71 -6.68
CA ARG A 193 -5.02 11.37 -5.37
C ARG A 193 -5.08 12.88 -5.50
N ARG A 194 -4.24 13.48 -6.36
CA ARG A 194 -4.25 14.93 -6.62
C ARG A 194 -5.54 15.40 -7.29
N GLU A 195 -6.04 14.64 -8.28
CA GLU A 195 -7.24 14.99 -9.03
C GLU A 195 -8.52 14.85 -8.19
N ARG A 196 -8.59 13.84 -7.31
CA ARG A 196 -9.82 13.51 -6.57
C ARG A 196 -9.81 13.92 -5.10
N GLY A 197 -8.66 14.32 -4.57
CA GLY A 197 -8.51 14.87 -3.22
C GLY A 197 -8.67 13.86 -2.08
N PHE A 198 -8.54 12.54 -2.33
CA PHE A 198 -8.62 11.54 -1.27
C PHE A 198 -7.32 11.43 -0.48
N THR A 199 -7.42 10.93 0.75
CA THR A 199 -6.27 10.48 1.53
C THR A 199 -5.92 9.06 1.13
N GLN A 200 -4.64 8.73 1.03
CA GLN A 200 -4.15 7.39 0.73
C GLN A 200 -3.47 6.79 1.96
N LEU A 201 -3.87 5.58 2.33
CA LEU A 201 -3.18 4.74 3.32
C LEU A 201 -2.77 3.44 2.63
N MET A 202 -1.48 3.19 2.50
CA MET A 202 -0.99 2.00 1.82
C MET A 202 -0.06 1.17 2.70
N VAL A 203 -0.11 -0.14 2.54
CA VAL A 203 0.94 -1.05 3.00
C VAL A 203 1.92 -1.27 1.86
N SER A 204 3.20 -1.18 2.15
CA SER A 204 4.27 -1.53 1.20
C SER A 204 5.47 -2.12 1.91
N HIS A 205 6.14 -3.07 1.27
CA HIS A 205 7.44 -3.57 1.67
C HIS A 205 8.58 -2.99 0.81
N ASP A 206 8.24 -2.26 -0.24
CA ASP A 206 9.20 -1.59 -1.13
C ASP A 206 9.54 -0.19 -0.59
N LEU A 207 10.71 -0.09 0.06
CA LEU A 207 11.20 1.15 0.65
C LEU A 207 11.49 2.23 -0.40
N ALA A 208 11.89 1.86 -1.62
CA ALA A 208 12.17 2.81 -2.68
C ALA A 208 10.88 3.53 -3.11
N THR A 209 9.83 2.77 -3.38
CA THR A 209 8.49 3.30 -3.67
C THR A 209 7.99 4.20 -2.53
N VAL A 210 8.12 3.75 -1.28
CA VAL A 210 7.67 4.53 -0.10
C VAL A 210 8.42 5.84 0.01
N THR A 211 9.74 5.84 -0.17
CA THR A 211 10.56 7.06 -0.08
C THR A 211 10.18 8.10 -1.12
N HIS A 212 9.77 7.68 -2.32
CA HIS A 212 9.40 8.60 -3.40
C HIS A 212 7.96 9.11 -3.32
N HIS A 213 7.01 8.27 -2.91
CA HIS A 213 5.58 8.57 -3.05
C HIS A 213 4.86 8.84 -1.73
N ALA A 214 5.39 8.37 -0.59
CA ALA A 214 4.77 8.61 0.70
C ALA A 214 5.12 10.01 1.23
N THR A 215 4.12 10.66 1.84
CA THR A 215 4.29 11.90 2.60
C THR A 215 4.49 11.63 4.09
N HIS A 216 4.06 10.46 4.54
CA HIS A 216 4.16 10.02 5.93
C HIS A 216 4.39 8.51 5.99
N VAL A 217 5.22 8.04 6.91
CA VAL A 217 5.53 6.63 7.13
C VAL A 217 5.16 6.25 8.55
N ILE A 218 4.57 5.08 8.71
CA ILE A 218 4.35 4.39 9.99
C ILE A 218 5.17 3.11 9.94
N LEU A 219 6.26 3.08 10.68
CA LEU A 219 7.14 1.91 10.77
C LEU A 219 6.62 0.96 11.84
N LEU A 220 6.14 -0.21 11.41
CA LEU A 220 5.39 -1.15 12.23
C LEU A 220 6.14 -2.47 12.40
N ASN A 221 6.28 -2.90 13.67
CA ASN A 221 6.68 -4.26 14.04
C ASN A 221 5.88 -4.70 15.27
N ARG A 222 4.63 -5.13 15.08
CA ARG A 222 3.60 -5.35 16.10
C ARG A 222 3.23 -4.09 16.89
N ARG A 223 4.18 -3.19 17.09
CA ARG A 223 4.05 -1.85 17.67
C ARG A 223 4.58 -0.82 16.68
N VAL A 224 4.19 0.41 16.83
CA VAL A 224 4.82 1.51 16.10
C VAL A 224 6.21 1.73 16.65
N VAL A 225 7.21 1.61 15.79
CA VAL A 225 8.61 1.88 16.13
C VAL A 225 8.90 3.37 15.95
N GLU A 226 8.43 3.94 14.83
CA GLU A 226 8.58 5.35 14.50
C GLU A 226 7.50 5.76 13.50
N GLN A 227 7.14 7.05 13.47
CA GLN A 227 6.26 7.61 12.44
C GLN A 227 6.61 9.06 12.14
N GLY A 228 6.44 9.47 10.88
CA GLY A 228 6.79 10.81 10.42
C GLY A 228 7.09 10.87 8.94
N PRO A 229 7.76 11.94 8.47
CA PRO A 229 8.24 12.03 7.09
C PRO A 229 9.19 10.86 6.75
N PRO A 230 9.17 10.35 5.48
CA PRO A 230 10.01 9.20 5.10
C PRO A 230 11.49 9.34 5.45
N ARG A 231 12.07 10.54 5.26
CA ARG A 231 13.50 10.81 5.52
C ARG A 231 13.87 10.71 7.00
N GLU A 232 12.94 10.97 7.90
CA GLU A 232 13.17 10.91 9.35
C GLU A 232 12.94 9.50 9.90
N VAL A 233 12.00 8.75 9.30
CA VAL A 233 11.60 7.41 9.77
C VAL A 233 12.47 6.31 9.18
N LEU A 234 12.78 6.38 7.86
CA LEU A 234 13.52 5.34 7.15
C LEU A 234 15.04 5.51 7.29
N THR A 235 15.50 5.65 8.54
CA THR A 235 16.93 5.71 8.85
C THR A 235 17.52 4.30 8.95
N PRO A 236 18.84 4.11 8.72
CA PRO A 236 19.52 2.83 8.89
C PRO A 236 19.27 2.20 10.27
N ASP A 237 19.28 3.01 11.34
CA ASP A 237 19.06 2.55 12.72
C ASP A 237 17.64 2.00 12.91
N ASN A 238 16.62 2.70 12.42
CA ASN A 238 15.24 2.27 12.54
C ASN A 238 14.97 1.02 11.68
N LEU A 239 15.54 0.97 10.47
CA LEU A 239 15.45 -0.19 9.60
C LEU A 239 16.16 -1.41 10.21
N SER A 240 17.33 -1.23 10.82
CA SER A 240 18.03 -2.30 11.54
C SER A 240 17.19 -2.86 12.69
N LYS A 241 16.56 -2.00 13.50
CA LYS A 241 15.68 -2.42 14.60
C LYS A 241 14.49 -3.24 14.14
N VAL A 242 13.91 -2.90 12.99
CA VAL A 242 12.67 -3.50 12.49
C VAL A 242 12.91 -4.74 11.64
N PHE A 243 13.91 -4.70 10.76
CA PHE A 243 14.20 -5.77 9.81
C PHE A 243 15.32 -6.72 10.28
N GLY A 244 16.01 -6.40 11.38
CA GLY A 244 17.11 -7.22 11.91
C GLY A 244 18.34 -7.26 10.99
N LEU A 245 18.39 -6.42 9.98
CA LEU A 245 19.49 -6.31 9.05
C LEU A 245 20.40 -5.19 9.52
N HIS A 246 21.65 -5.52 9.89
CA HIS A 246 22.71 -4.54 9.84
C HIS A 246 22.90 -4.18 8.35
N MET A 247 22.19 -3.17 7.91
CA MET A 247 22.49 -2.52 6.64
C MET A 247 23.80 -1.77 6.86
N GLY A 248 24.89 -2.49 6.81
CA GLY A 248 26.21 -1.91 6.63
C GLY A 248 26.16 -1.18 5.30
N LEU A 249 25.85 0.10 5.34
CA LEU A 249 26.32 1.03 4.33
C LEU A 249 27.83 0.99 4.48
N ALA A 250 28.50 0.15 3.66
CA ALA A 250 29.92 0.21 3.49
C ALA A 250 30.24 1.68 3.21
N ASP A 251 31.03 2.27 4.10
CA ASP A 251 31.64 3.56 3.91
C ASP A 251 32.28 3.59 2.53
N ALA A 252 31.63 4.23 1.58
CA ALA A 252 32.19 4.49 0.26
C ALA A 252 33.20 5.64 0.32
N HIS A 253 34.02 5.68 1.37
CA HIS A 253 35.16 6.58 1.52
C HIS A 253 36.25 5.93 2.35
N ALA A 254 36.92 4.92 1.77
CA ALA A 254 38.30 4.59 2.08
C ALA A 254 38.84 3.69 0.97
N MET A 255 39.35 4.29 -0.08
CA MET A 255 40.35 3.67 -0.93
C MET A 255 41.70 3.98 -0.30
N PRO A 256 42.38 3.06 0.39
CA PRO A 256 43.81 3.19 0.60
C PRO A 256 44.49 2.82 -0.72
N GLY A 257 45.20 3.77 -1.27
CA GLY A 257 46.18 3.46 -2.29
C GLY A 257 47.26 2.57 -1.70
N GLU A 258 47.32 1.32 -2.13
CA GLU A 258 48.52 0.52 -1.97
C GLU A 258 48.92 -0.06 -3.32
N GLN A 259 49.98 0.50 -3.82
CA GLN A 259 50.78 -0.05 -4.90
C GLN A 259 51.29 -1.41 -4.47
N ALA A 260 50.76 -2.49 -5.02
CA ALA A 260 51.41 -3.80 -4.99
C ALA A 260 52.14 -3.98 -6.31
N SER A 261 53.44 -3.83 -6.25
CA SER A 261 54.41 -4.17 -7.27
C SER A 261 54.25 -5.65 -7.70
N CYS A 262 53.90 -5.84 -8.93
CA CYS A 262 53.85 -7.15 -9.55
C CYS A 262 55.32 -7.55 -9.90
N SER A 263 55.92 -8.40 -9.07
CA SER A 263 57.20 -9.08 -9.44
C SER A 263 56.90 -10.22 -10.43
N ALA A 264 57.45 -10.02 -11.61
CA ALA A 264 57.51 -11.02 -12.66
C ALA A 264 58.36 -12.23 -12.22
N SER A 265 57.79 -13.43 -12.11
CA SER A 265 58.49 -14.69 -12.29
C SER A 265 57.52 -15.84 -12.14
N CYS A 266 57.09 -16.37 -13.23
CA CYS A 266 56.88 -17.79 -13.51
C CYS A 266 56.16 -18.01 -14.86
N CYS A 267 56.88 -17.64 -15.94
CA CYS A 267 56.65 -18.31 -17.22
C CYS A 267 57.66 -19.46 -17.33
N ARG A 268 57.23 -20.67 -17.20
CA ARG A 268 57.97 -21.81 -17.80
C ARG A 268 56.96 -22.90 -18.21
N LYS A 269 56.90 -23.01 -19.51
CA LYS A 269 56.61 -24.16 -20.38
C LYS A 269 56.40 -25.52 -19.69
N GLU A 270 55.39 -26.22 -20.20
CA GLU A 270 55.63 -27.59 -20.72
C GLU A 270 54.56 -27.88 -21.80
N ARG A 271 55.09 -28.16 -23.00
CA ARG A 271 54.45 -28.88 -24.11
C ARG A 271 54.83 -30.36 -23.95
N HIS A 272 53.93 -31.25 -24.22
CA HIS A 272 53.99 -32.61 -24.77
C HIS A 272 52.63 -33.26 -24.53
N ASP A 273 52.00 -33.92 -25.39
CA ASP A 273 51.93 -34.52 -26.72
C ASP A 273 50.48 -34.60 -27.10
#